data_919be25a9c033fc1d15e3a6d9acd2019
#
_entry.id   919be25a9c033fc1d15e3a6d9acd2019
#
_cell.length_a   1.000
_cell.length_b   1.000
_cell.length_c   1.000
_cell.angle_alpha   90.00
_cell.angle_beta   90.00
_cell.angle_gamma   90.00
#
_symmetry.space_group_name_H-M   'P 1'
#
loop_
_entity.id
_entity.type
_entity.pdbx_description
1 polymer ?
#
loop_
_entity_poly.entity_id
_entity_poly.type
_entity_poly.pdbx_seq_one_letter_code
_entity_poly.pdbx_strand_id
1 'polypeptide(L)'
;MLHARHTMERILGGDRVKRRGEAKMSHTQPQPILPMIAGNWWALLLRGIAAVLFGLAALLWPGLTLYVLIIFFGAYALVDGVLAIVAGIRGTEGRRWLLLTEGILGVLAGLIAFFYPGITALVLLYVIAFWAILTGVLKVVMAIWLRQEIENEWLMGLGGVLSVLFGTVLAVLPGVGLLSLVWLIGIYAIVFGVALIVLSFRVRNHREEAPGRVT
;
A
#
# COMPACT_ATOMS: atom_id res chain seq x y z
N MET A 1 -70.59 -16.61 9.01
CA MET A 1 -69.52 -17.55 8.70
C MET A 1 -68.48 -17.01 7.76
N LEU A 2 -68.73 -16.00 6.93
CA LEU A 2 -67.75 -15.43 6.00
C LEU A 2 -66.66 -14.55 6.67
N HIS A 3 -66.95 -13.88 7.77
CA HIS A 3 -66.01 -12.94 8.43
C HIS A 3 -64.86 -13.64 9.14
N ALA A 4 -65.03 -14.85 9.64
CA ALA A 4 -64.03 -15.66 10.29
C ALA A 4 -62.97 -16.20 9.29
N ARG A 5 -63.33 -16.48 8.05
CA ARG A 5 -62.40 -16.94 7.00
C ARG A 5 -61.40 -15.84 6.57
N HIS A 6 -61.86 -14.61 6.38
CA HIS A 6 -61.01 -13.50 5.99
C HIS A 6 -60.00 -13.10 7.05
N THR A 7 -60.31 -13.28 8.34
CA THR A 7 -59.40 -12.99 9.43
C THR A 7 -58.32 -14.06 9.54
N MET A 8 -58.66 -15.32 9.30
CA MET A 8 -57.75 -16.46 9.34
C MET A 8 -56.71 -16.41 8.21
N GLU A 9 -57.11 -16.02 7.00
CA GLU A 9 -56.21 -15.87 5.85
C GLU A 9 -55.18 -14.72 6.03
N ARG A 10 -55.57 -13.61 6.68
CA ARG A 10 -54.65 -12.51 7.00
C ARG A 10 -53.59 -12.92 8.02
N ILE A 11 -53.97 -13.71 9.02
CA ILE A 11 -53.03 -14.17 10.06
C ILE A 11 -52.02 -15.16 9.46
N LEU A 12 -52.48 -16.13 8.67
CA LEU A 12 -51.63 -17.13 8.03
C LEU A 12 -50.74 -16.55 6.91
N GLY A 13 -51.22 -15.51 6.21
CA GLY A 13 -50.43 -14.78 5.19
C GLY A 13 -49.32 -13.93 5.81
N GLY A 14 -49.61 -13.26 6.92
CA GLY A 14 -48.61 -12.44 7.65
C GLY A 14 -47.42 -13.26 8.18
N ASP A 15 -47.68 -14.45 8.72
CA ASP A 15 -46.63 -15.33 9.25
C ASP A 15 -45.75 -15.92 8.15
N ARG A 16 -46.29 -16.20 6.96
CA ARG A 16 -45.47 -16.68 5.82
C ARG A 16 -44.55 -15.60 5.26
N VAL A 17 -45.01 -14.34 5.21
CA VAL A 17 -44.21 -13.20 4.76
C VAL A 17 -43.10 -12.91 5.76
N LYS A 18 -43.39 -12.96 7.07
CA LYS A 18 -42.42 -12.75 8.16
C LYS A 18 -41.35 -13.83 8.17
N ARG A 19 -41.74 -15.10 8.05
CA ARG A 19 -40.78 -16.23 7.96
C ARG A 19 -39.90 -16.17 6.69
N ARG A 20 -40.43 -15.70 5.55
CA ARG A 20 -39.67 -15.49 4.33
C ARG A 20 -38.69 -14.32 4.44
N GLY A 21 -39.06 -13.28 5.19
CA GLY A 21 -38.15 -12.15 5.50
C GLY A 21 -37.01 -12.58 6.41
N GLU A 22 -37.30 -13.33 7.46
CA GLU A 22 -36.30 -13.84 8.41
C GLU A 22 -35.35 -14.86 7.77
N ALA A 23 -35.89 -15.76 6.91
CA ALA A 23 -35.05 -16.70 6.13
C ALA A 23 -34.11 -16.01 5.12
N LYS A 24 -34.52 -14.84 4.61
CA LYS A 24 -33.68 -14.07 3.67
C LYS A 24 -32.62 -13.22 4.36
N MET A 25 -32.81 -12.86 5.64
CA MET A 25 -31.82 -12.14 6.45
C MET A 25 -30.76 -13.05 7.06
N SER A 26 -31.04 -14.36 7.21
CA SER A 26 -30.09 -15.29 7.84
C SER A 26 -28.92 -15.71 6.95
N HIS A 27 -28.90 -15.34 5.67
CA HIS A 27 -27.84 -15.73 4.72
C HIS A 27 -26.80 -14.65 4.40
N THR A 28 -26.93 -13.46 4.99
CA THR A 28 -25.87 -12.43 4.89
C THR A 28 -24.97 -12.50 6.11
N GLN A 29 -24.44 -13.67 6.41
CA GLN A 29 -23.27 -13.77 7.26
C GLN A 29 -22.12 -13.12 6.50
N PRO A 30 -21.44 -12.10 7.04
CA PRO A 30 -20.21 -11.61 6.45
C PRO A 30 -19.26 -12.81 6.40
N GLN A 31 -18.98 -13.29 5.20
CA GLN A 31 -18.01 -14.36 4.97
C GLN A 31 -16.71 -13.92 5.64
N PRO A 32 -16.18 -14.66 6.60
CA PRO A 32 -14.91 -14.29 7.21
C PRO A 32 -13.85 -14.26 6.10
N ILE A 33 -13.28 -13.09 5.87
CA ILE A 33 -12.22 -12.86 4.87
C ILE A 33 -10.95 -13.68 5.20
N LEU A 34 -10.87 -14.16 6.44
CA LEU A 34 -9.77 -14.95 7.00
C LEU A 34 -9.43 -16.27 6.25
N PRO A 35 -10.38 -17.08 5.72
CA PRO A 35 -10.01 -18.31 5.01
C PRO A 35 -9.32 -18.08 3.66
N MET A 36 -9.52 -16.93 3.02
CA MET A 36 -8.85 -16.62 1.75
C MET A 36 -7.36 -16.29 1.94
N ILE A 37 -7.00 -15.68 3.06
CA ILE A 37 -5.61 -15.32 3.42
C ILE A 37 -4.89 -16.54 4.04
N ALA A 38 -5.61 -17.42 4.71
CA ALA A 38 -5.09 -18.61 5.36
C ALA A 38 -4.55 -19.67 4.36
N GLY A 39 -4.85 -19.54 3.06
CA GLY A 39 -4.39 -20.47 2.01
C GLY A 39 -2.87 -20.52 1.83
N ASN A 40 -2.15 -19.41 2.06
CA ASN A 40 -0.77 -19.25 1.62
C ASN A 40 0.19 -18.77 2.71
N TRP A 41 0.19 -19.39 3.93
CA TRP A 41 1.16 -19.07 4.98
C TRP A 41 2.62 -19.15 4.51
N TRP A 42 2.93 -20.10 3.61
CA TRP A 42 4.23 -20.25 2.97
C TRP A 42 4.61 -19.03 2.13
N ALA A 43 3.66 -18.42 1.40
CA ALA A 43 3.93 -17.22 0.62
C ALA A 43 4.26 -16.01 1.52
N LEU A 44 3.59 -15.90 2.68
CA LEU A 44 3.91 -14.89 3.69
C LEU A 44 5.29 -15.10 4.30
N LEU A 45 5.64 -16.37 4.58
CA LEU A 45 6.96 -16.73 5.09
C LEU A 45 8.06 -16.38 4.09
N LEU A 46 7.90 -16.79 2.83
CA LEU A 46 8.86 -16.52 1.76
C LEU A 46 9.04 -15.01 1.55
N ARG A 47 7.94 -14.26 1.53
CA ARG A 47 7.97 -12.80 1.41
C ARG A 47 8.68 -12.15 2.60
N GLY A 48 8.45 -12.65 3.81
CA GLY A 48 9.13 -12.16 5.02
C GLY A 48 10.64 -12.42 4.98
N ILE A 49 11.06 -13.63 4.60
CA ILE A 49 12.48 -14.00 4.46
C ILE A 49 13.13 -13.12 3.37
N ALA A 50 12.51 -13.00 2.21
CA ALA A 50 13.01 -12.15 1.12
C ALA A 50 13.17 -10.68 1.55
N ALA A 51 12.22 -10.14 2.32
CA ALA A 51 12.30 -8.78 2.84
C ALA A 51 13.44 -8.61 3.85
N VAL A 52 13.67 -9.57 4.74
CA VAL A 52 14.81 -9.53 5.68
C VAL A 52 16.14 -9.60 4.93
N LEU A 53 16.28 -10.52 3.97
CA LEU A 53 17.50 -10.64 3.16
C LEU A 53 17.78 -9.38 2.36
N PHE A 54 16.75 -8.79 1.75
CA PHE A 54 16.87 -7.51 1.05
C PHE A 54 17.30 -6.39 1.99
N GLY A 55 16.70 -6.31 3.18
CA GLY A 55 17.06 -5.29 4.18
C GLY A 55 18.50 -5.44 4.68
N LEU A 56 18.96 -6.66 4.90
CA LEU A 56 20.39 -6.93 5.25
C LEU A 56 21.32 -6.53 4.10
N ALA A 57 20.99 -6.86 2.85
CA ALA A 57 21.75 -6.45 1.69
C ALA A 57 21.83 -4.92 1.57
N ALA A 58 20.73 -4.20 1.86
CA ALA A 58 20.69 -2.74 1.86
C ALA A 58 21.60 -2.10 2.92
N LEU A 59 21.76 -2.74 4.07
CA LEU A 59 22.66 -2.26 5.13
C LEU A 59 24.13 -2.59 4.83
N LEU A 60 24.42 -3.77 4.28
CA LEU A 60 25.78 -4.24 4.03
C LEU A 60 26.38 -3.66 2.74
N TRP A 61 25.58 -3.53 1.69
CA TRP A 61 25.98 -3.04 0.36
C TRP A 61 25.02 -1.97 -0.18
N PRO A 62 24.96 -0.78 0.46
CA PRO A 62 23.98 0.24 0.10
C PRO A 62 24.11 0.74 -1.35
N GLY A 63 25.34 0.85 -1.87
CA GLY A 63 25.56 1.27 -3.26
C GLY A 63 25.00 0.28 -4.29
N LEU A 64 25.22 -1.03 -4.07
CA LEU A 64 24.67 -2.08 -4.92
C LEU A 64 23.14 -2.12 -4.85
N THR A 65 22.61 -2.01 -3.64
CA THR A 65 21.15 -2.00 -3.43
C THR A 65 20.51 -0.80 -4.11
N LEU A 66 21.10 0.39 -4.00
CA LEU A 66 20.62 1.59 -4.70
C LEU A 66 20.63 1.38 -6.22
N TYR A 67 21.72 0.83 -6.77
CA TYR A 67 21.81 0.53 -8.20
C TYR A 67 20.71 -0.43 -8.65
N VAL A 68 20.50 -1.52 -7.93
CA VAL A 68 19.44 -2.51 -8.21
C VAL A 68 18.05 -1.86 -8.16
N LEU A 69 17.77 -1.03 -7.15
CA LEU A 69 16.51 -0.31 -7.03
C LEU A 69 16.26 0.62 -8.22
N ILE A 70 17.29 1.32 -8.70
CA ILE A 70 17.18 2.22 -9.87
C ILE A 70 16.91 1.42 -11.14
N ILE A 71 17.55 0.28 -11.33
CA ILE A 71 17.29 -0.58 -12.49
C ILE A 71 15.88 -1.14 -12.45
N PHE A 72 15.38 -1.57 -11.28
CA PHE A 72 13.99 -1.99 -11.10
C PHE A 72 13.00 -0.84 -11.39
N PHE A 73 13.31 0.36 -10.89
CA PHE A 73 12.52 1.55 -11.21
C PHE A 73 12.49 1.82 -12.71
N GLY A 74 13.65 1.74 -13.39
CA GLY A 74 13.77 1.91 -14.83
C GLY A 74 12.96 0.88 -15.61
N ALA A 75 13.02 -0.40 -15.21
CA ALA A 75 12.24 -1.47 -15.83
C ALA A 75 10.73 -1.24 -15.64
N TYR A 76 10.32 -0.88 -14.42
CA TYR A 76 8.93 -0.54 -14.12
C TYR A 76 8.45 0.65 -14.96
N ALA A 77 9.23 1.75 -14.99
CA ALA A 77 8.89 2.96 -15.75
C ALA A 77 8.78 2.69 -17.26
N LEU A 78 9.63 1.83 -17.82
CA LEU A 78 9.55 1.42 -19.23
C LEU A 78 8.27 0.64 -19.52
N VAL A 79 7.98 -0.38 -18.70
CA VAL A 79 6.78 -1.21 -18.89
C VAL A 79 5.52 -0.37 -18.77
N ASP A 80 5.43 0.42 -17.68
CA ASP A 80 4.29 1.31 -17.43
C ASP A 80 4.12 2.35 -18.54
N GLY A 81 5.22 2.99 -18.96
CA GLY A 81 5.24 3.96 -20.06
C GLY A 81 4.77 3.37 -21.39
N VAL A 82 5.22 2.16 -21.75
CA VAL A 82 4.76 1.46 -22.96
C VAL A 82 3.27 1.12 -22.85
N LEU A 83 2.81 0.62 -21.69
CA LEU A 83 1.39 0.32 -21.47
C LEU A 83 0.53 1.59 -21.55
N ALA A 84 1.00 2.71 -20.98
CA ALA A 84 0.31 3.99 -21.05
C ALA A 84 0.20 4.51 -22.50
N ILE A 85 1.26 4.37 -23.32
CA ILE A 85 1.21 4.70 -24.75
C ILE A 85 0.17 3.83 -25.48
N VAL A 86 0.21 2.52 -25.26
CA VAL A 86 -0.75 1.58 -25.87
C VAL A 86 -2.18 1.91 -25.46
N ALA A 87 -2.40 2.21 -24.19
CA ALA A 87 -3.71 2.62 -23.66
C ALA A 87 -4.15 3.97 -24.25
N GLY A 88 -3.23 4.93 -24.42
CA GLY A 88 -3.50 6.24 -25.03
C GLY A 88 -3.87 6.13 -26.52
N ILE A 89 -3.26 5.21 -27.27
CA ILE A 89 -3.61 4.96 -28.67
C ILE A 89 -5.00 4.31 -28.81
N ARG A 90 -5.38 3.43 -27.86
CA ARG A 90 -6.66 2.70 -27.87
C ARG A 90 -7.79 3.45 -27.17
N GLY A 91 -7.49 4.49 -26.41
CA GLY A 91 -8.45 5.21 -25.57
C GLY A 91 -9.30 6.22 -26.32
N THR A 92 -10.46 6.57 -25.76
CA THR A 92 -11.38 7.61 -26.22
C THR A 92 -10.80 9.01 -26.02
N GLU A 93 -11.20 9.98 -26.84
CA GLU A 93 -10.56 11.30 -27.06
C GLU A 93 -10.23 12.14 -25.80
N GLY A 94 -11.00 12.09 -24.73
CA GLY A 94 -10.79 12.98 -23.58
C GLY A 94 -9.55 12.70 -22.71
N ARG A 95 -9.04 11.46 -22.68
CA ARG A 95 -7.91 11.04 -21.81
C ARG A 95 -6.64 10.66 -22.60
N ARG A 96 -6.74 10.63 -23.91
CA ARG A 96 -5.68 10.17 -24.82
C ARG A 96 -4.36 10.93 -24.63
N TRP A 97 -4.42 12.25 -24.59
CA TRP A 97 -3.23 13.10 -24.46
C TRP A 97 -2.49 12.92 -23.14
N LEU A 98 -3.23 12.76 -22.04
CA LEU A 98 -2.63 12.51 -20.73
C LEU A 98 -1.86 11.18 -20.71
N LEU A 99 -2.47 10.11 -21.24
CA LEU A 99 -1.84 8.79 -21.28
C LEU A 99 -0.62 8.77 -22.23
N LEU A 100 -0.67 9.49 -23.35
CA LEU A 100 0.47 9.56 -24.27
C LEU A 100 1.63 10.36 -23.67
N THR A 101 1.37 11.49 -23.02
CA THR A 101 2.42 12.27 -22.34
C THR A 101 3.01 11.51 -21.16
N GLU A 102 2.19 10.88 -20.35
CA GLU A 102 2.62 10.01 -19.25
C GLU A 102 3.49 8.86 -19.77
N GLY A 103 3.05 8.17 -20.81
CA GLY A 103 3.77 7.07 -21.39
C GLY A 103 5.11 7.46 -22.02
N ILE A 104 5.17 8.57 -22.75
CA ILE A 104 6.42 9.08 -23.32
C ILE A 104 7.40 9.45 -22.19
N LEU A 105 6.93 10.16 -21.16
CA LEU A 105 7.77 10.53 -20.02
C LEU A 105 8.25 9.28 -19.26
N GLY A 106 7.39 8.27 -19.08
CA GLY A 106 7.74 7.01 -18.44
C GLY A 106 8.83 6.24 -19.21
N VAL A 107 8.69 6.13 -20.53
CA VAL A 107 9.71 5.50 -21.36
C VAL A 107 11.03 6.27 -21.32
N LEU A 108 11.01 7.58 -21.40
CA LEU A 108 12.24 8.41 -21.30
C LEU A 108 12.89 8.25 -19.91
N ALA A 109 12.12 8.32 -18.85
CA ALA A 109 12.62 8.13 -17.48
C ALA A 109 13.23 6.73 -17.31
N GLY A 110 12.59 5.69 -17.83
CA GLY A 110 13.10 4.33 -17.82
C GLY A 110 14.43 4.18 -18.56
N LEU A 111 14.54 4.74 -19.76
CA LEU A 111 15.79 4.74 -20.52
C LEU A 111 16.91 5.48 -19.79
N ILE A 112 16.62 6.66 -19.22
CA ILE A 112 17.60 7.42 -18.44
C ILE A 112 18.05 6.61 -17.22
N ALA A 113 17.16 5.89 -16.55
CA ALA A 113 17.51 5.05 -15.41
C ALA A 113 18.48 3.92 -15.78
N PHE A 114 18.36 3.34 -16.98
CA PHE A 114 19.27 2.31 -17.44
C PHE A 114 20.65 2.86 -17.84
N PHE A 115 20.67 3.95 -18.61
CA PHE A 115 21.93 4.49 -19.14
C PHE A 115 22.65 5.40 -18.15
N TYR A 116 21.92 6.08 -17.26
CA TYR A 116 22.45 7.06 -16.32
C TYR A 116 21.89 6.87 -14.90
N PRO A 117 22.13 5.70 -14.25
CA PRO A 117 21.54 5.38 -12.95
C PRO A 117 21.89 6.40 -11.86
N GLY A 118 23.11 6.96 -11.88
CA GLY A 118 23.52 7.99 -10.92
C GLY A 118 22.71 9.29 -11.02
N ILE A 119 22.39 9.73 -12.24
CA ILE A 119 21.53 10.90 -12.47
C ILE A 119 20.12 10.62 -11.97
N THR A 120 19.58 9.44 -12.30
CA THR A 120 18.25 9.03 -11.84
C THR A 120 18.17 8.99 -10.32
N ALA A 121 19.22 8.46 -9.65
CA ALA A 121 19.29 8.47 -8.19
C ALA A 121 19.18 9.88 -7.61
N LEU A 122 19.92 10.84 -8.17
CA LEU A 122 19.90 12.23 -7.72
C LEU A 122 18.55 12.89 -7.99
N VAL A 123 17.95 12.68 -9.16
CA VAL A 123 16.63 13.21 -9.49
C VAL A 123 15.57 12.68 -8.52
N LEU A 124 15.54 11.37 -8.27
CA LEU A 124 14.63 10.77 -7.30
C LEU A 124 14.85 11.31 -5.89
N LEU A 125 16.11 11.47 -5.47
CA LEU A 125 16.45 12.07 -4.18
C LEU A 125 15.87 13.48 -4.04
N TYR A 126 16.06 14.35 -5.05
CA TYR A 126 15.56 15.72 -4.99
C TYR A 126 14.04 15.78 -5.04
N VAL A 127 13.38 14.88 -5.76
CA VAL A 127 11.92 14.76 -5.73
C VAL A 127 11.43 14.37 -4.33
N ILE A 128 12.10 13.40 -3.70
CA ILE A 128 11.76 12.98 -2.32
C ILE A 128 12.02 14.12 -1.34
N ALA A 129 13.15 14.82 -1.46
CA ALA A 129 13.51 15.95 -0.61
C ALA A 129 12.47 17.09 -0.72
N PHE A 130 12.10 17.45 -1.95
CA PHE A 130 11.07 18.46 -2.21
C PHE A 130 9.74 18.07 -1.58
N TRP A 131 9.31 16.82 -1.78
CA TRP A 131 8.07 16.31 -1.24
C TRP A 131 8.08 16.25 0.30
N ALA A 132 9.21 15.86 0.90
CA ALA A 132 9.38 15.84 2.34
C ALA A 132 9.30 17.26 2.95
N ILE A 133 9.94 18.25 2.32
CA ILE A 133 9.86 19.65 2.75
C ILE A 133 8.42 20.18 2.61
N LEU A 134 7.80 19.97 1.45
CA LEU A 134 6.44 20.44 1.17
C LEU A 134 5.43 19.86 2.17
N THR A 135 5.44 18.55 2.33
CA THR A 135 4.53 17.86 3.27
C THR A 135 4.83 18.20 4.72
N GLY A 136 6.10 18.40 5.06
CA GLY A 136 6.53 18.84 6.37
C GLY A 136 6.01 20.24 6.72
N VAL A 137 6.14 21.20 5.80
CA VAL A 137 5.60 22.57 5.96
C VAL A 137 4.07 22.51 6.10
N LEU A 138 3.38 21.75 5.27
CA LEU A 138 1.93 21.59 5.37
C LEU A 138 1.50 21.01 6.72
N LYS A 139 2.21 20.00 7.25
CA LYS A 139 1.93 19.44 8.57
C LYS A 139 2.12 20.46 9.70
N VAL A 140 3.18 21.28 9.63
CA VAL A 140 3.40 22.35 10.62
C VAL A 140 2.28 23.39 10.56
N VAL A 141 1.89 23.81 9.35
CA VAL A 141 0.78 24.78 9.18
C VAL A 141 -0.52 24.19 9.71
N MET A 142 -0.83 22.94 9.38
CA MET A 142 -2.04 22.26 9.89
C MET A 142 -2.00 22.11 11.41
N ALA A 143 -0.86 21.78 12.01
CA ALA A 143 -0.72 21.68 13.47
C ALA A 143 -1.03 23.01 14.18
N ILE A 144 -0.66 24.16 13.55
CA ILE A 144 -0.96 25.48 14.08
C ILE A 144 -2.44 25.82 13.92
N TRP A 145 -3.04 25.49 12.75
CA TRP A 145 -4.43 25.85 12.45
C TRP A 145 -5.47 24.99 13.19
N LEU A 146 -5.20 23.67 13.34
CA LEU A 146 -6.11 22.70 13.97
C LEU A 146 -5.83 22.51 15.46
N ARG A 147 -5.05 23.37 16.06
CA ARG A 147 -4.60 23.31 17.46
C ARG A 147 -5.71 23.11 18.50
N GLN A 148 -6.95 23.51 18.20
CA GLN A 148 -8.09 23.39 19.11
C GLN A 148 -9.00 22.17 18.83
N GLU A 149 -8.80 21.47 17.71
CA GLU A 149 -9.69 20.41 17.25
C GLU A 149 -9.08 19.00 17.30
N ILE A 150 -7.74 18.89 17.42
CA ILE A 150 -7.04 17.59 17.36
C ILE A 150 -6.31 17.32 18.66
N GLU A 151 -6.59 16.16 19.27
CA GLU A 151 -5.76 15.60 20.33
C GLU A 151 -4.38 15.24 19.79
N ASN A 152 -3.29 15.66 20.48
CA ASN A 152 -1.88 15.44 20.10
C ASN A 152 -1.37 16.26 18.88
N GLU A 153 -1.83 17.48 18.72
CA GLU A 153 -1.36 18.46 17.70
C GLU A 153 0.16 18.62 17.67
N TRP A 154 0.82 18.53 18.84
CA TRP A 154 2.27 18.70 18.97
C TRP A 154 3.05 17.58 18.25
N LEU A 155 2.53 16.34 18.22
CA LEU A 155 3.13 15.23 17.48
C LEU A 155 3.10 15.48 15.97
N MET A 156 1.99 16.06 15.49
CA MET A 156 1.86 16.43 14.08
C MET A 156 2.83 17.56 13.71
N GLY A 157 2.95 18.57 14.57
CA GLY A 157 3.92 19.66 14.41
C GLY A 157 5.37 19.16 14.44
N LEU A 158 5.71 18.35 15.42
CA LEU A 158 7.04 17.74 15.53
C LEU A 158 7.37 16.88 14.30
N GLY A 159 6.44 16.04 13.85
CA GLY A 159 6.60 15.25 12.63
C GLY A 159 6.79 16.13 11.38
N GLY A 160 6.11 17.27 11.31
CA GLY A 160 6.30 18.27 10.24
C GLY A 160 7.69 18.88 10.26
N VAL A 161 8.17 19.33 11.41
CA VAL A 161 9.52 19.90 11.58
C VAL A 161 10.59 18.87 11.22
N LEU A 162 10.47 17.64 11.72
CA LEU A 162 11.41 16.54 11.40
C LEU A 162 11.41 16.24 9.90
N SER A 163 10.26 16.29 9.24
CA SER A 163 10.17 16.06 7.78
C SER A 163 10.85 17.17 6.99
N VAL A 164 10.73 18.45 7.40
CA VAL A 164 11.42 19.57 6.77
C VAL A 164 12.94 19.46 6.96
N LEU A 165 13.38 19.16 8.19
CA LEU A 165 14.80 18.98 8.49
C LEU A 165 15.38 17.82 7.65
N PHE A 166 14.70 16.70 7.62
CA PHE A 166 15.14 15.55 6.84
C PHE A 166 15.22 15.88 5.35
N GLY A 167 14.16 16.49 4.77
CA GLY A 167 14.17 16.91 3.37
C GLY A 167 15.28 17.91 3.03
N THR A 168 15.58 18.82 3.95
CA THR A 168 16.69 19.78 3.79
C THR A 168 18.03 19.08 3.79
N VAL A 169 18.26 18.12 4.70
CA VAL A 169 19.50 17.31 4.73
C VAL A 169 19.66 16.52 3.42
N LEU A 170 18.59 15.93 2.91
CA LEU A 170 18.63 15.22 1.62
C LEU A 170 19.03 16.15 0.47
N ALA A 171 18.53 17.39 0.45
CA ALA A 171 18.80 18.35 -0.60
C ALA A 171 20.24 18.93 -0.54
N VAL A 172 20.75 19.19 0.66
CA VAL A 172 22.06 19.84 0.87
C VAL A 172 23.21 18.83 0.79
N LEU A 173 23.00 17.60 1.26
CA LEU A 173 24.01 16.54 1.35
C LEU A 173 23.56 15.29 0.56
N PRO A 174 23.52 15.33 -0.79
CA PRO A 174 22.91 14.27 -1.59
C PRO A 174 23.58 12.90 -1.40
N GLY A 175 24.89 12.82 -1.17
CA GLY A 175 25.57 11.56 -0.91
C GLY A 175 25.13 10.92 0.41
N VAL A 176 25.04 11.71 1.49
CA VAL A 176 24.54 11.26 2.79
C VAL A 176 23.03 10.94 2.68
N GLY A 177 22.31 11.77 1.91
CA GLY A 177 20.89 11.58 1.65
C GLY A 177 20.57 10.23 0.99
N LEU A 178 21.27 9.89 -0.09
CA LEU A 178 21.11 8.59 -0.76
C LEU A 178 21.41 7.41 0.19
N LEU A 179 22.48 7.52 0.95
CA LEU A 179 22.86 6.48 1.92
C LEU A 179 21.80 6.33 3.02
N SER A 180 21.32 7.44 3.59
CA SER A 180 20.30 7.41 4.64
C SER A 180 18.96 6.85 4.15
N LEU A 181 18.56 7.14 2.90
CA LEU A 181 17.37 6.55 2.31
C LEU A 181 17.49 5.03 2.16
N VAL A 182 18.62 4.54 1.65
CA VAL A 182 18.84 3.09 1.51
C VAL A 182 18.84 2.39 2.87
N TRP A 183 19.47 2.98 3.88
CA TRP A 183 19.46 2.43 5.24
C TRP A 183 18.06 2.45 5.85
N LEU A 184 17.30 3.53 5.66
CA LEU A 184 15.92 3.62 6.14
C LEU A 184 15.03 2.52 5.50
N ILE A 185 15.15 2.33 4.18
CA ILE A 185 14.45 1.26 3.46
C ILE A 185 14.89 -0.11 3.98
N GLY A 186 16.19 -0.31 4.21
CA GLY A 186 16.74 -1.56 4.74
C GLY A 186 16.20 -1.91 6.13
N ILE A 187 16.21 -0.96 7.06
CA ILE A 187 15.66 -1.14 8.41
C ILE A 187 14.16 -1.44 8.34
N TYR A 188 13.42 -0.66 7.54
CA TYR A 188 11.98 -0.90 7.35
C TYR A 188 11.71 -2.30 6.78
N ALA A 189 12.49 -2.73 5.79
CA ALA A 189 12.34 -4.05 5.17
C ALA A 189 12.61 -5.19 6.18
N ILE A 190 13.61 -5.03 7.07
CA ILE A 190 13.88 -6.01 8.13
C ILE A 190 12.72 -6.07 9.11
N VAL A 191 12.27 -4.93 9.64
CA VAL A 191 11.16 -4.88 10.61
C VAL A 191 9.89 -5.47 10.01
N PHE A 192 9.55 -5.08 8.80
CA PHE A 192 8.39 -5.59 8.09
C PHE A 192 8.52 -7.09 7.76
N GLY A 193 9.69 -7.53 7.33
CA GLY A 193 9.99 -8.94 7.05
C GLY A 193 9.84 -9.82 8.29
N VAL A 194 10.39 -9.37 9.43
CA VAL A 194 10.23 -10.08 10.72
C VAL A 194 8.74 -10.13 11.12
N ALA A 195 8.00 -9.04 10.97
CA ALA A 195 6.56 -9.02 11.24
C ALA A 195 5.79 -10.02 10.38
N LEU A 196 6.12 -10.13 9.07
CA LEU A 196 5.52 -11.12 8.17
C LEU A 196 5.86 -12.56 8.56
N ILE A 197 7.10 -12.83 8.98
CA ILE A 197 7.51 -14.15 9.47
C ILE A 197 6.71 -14.53 10.71
N VAL A 198 6.62 -13.64 11.70
CA VAL A 198 5.82 -13.86 12.92
C VAL A 198 4.35 -14.11 12.57
N LEU A 199 3.79 -13.31 11.68
CA LEU A 199 2.40 -13.46 11.23
C LEU A 199 2.19 -14.81 10.52
N SER A 200 3.13 -15.25 9.69
CA SER A 200 3.08 -16.54 9.00
C SER A 200 2.99 -17.72 9.97
N PHE A 201 3.81 -17.71 11.04
CA PHE A 201 3.74 -18.73 12.09
C PHE A 201 2.41 -18.67 12.87
N ARG A 202 1.89 -17.51 13.14
CA ARG A 202 0.60 -17.34 13.84
C ARG A 202 -0.58 -17.89 13.02
N VAL A 203 -0.57 -17.64 11.71
CA VAL A 203 -1.58 -18.18 10.78
C VAL A 203 -1.49 -19.70 10.69
N ARG A 204 -0.28 -20.25 10.70
CA ARG A 204 -0.06 -21.71 10.71
C ARG A 204 -0.64 -22.38 11.95
N ASN A 205 -0.35 -21.87 13.14
CA ASN A 205 -0.80 -22.46 14.41
C ASN A 205 -2.33 -22.49 14.54
N HIS A 206 -3.03 -21.45 14.04
CA HIS A 206 -4.50 -21.44 14.06
C HIS A 206 -5.17 -22.45 13.12
N ARG A 207 -4.42 -23.05 12.17
CA ARG A 207 -4.92 -24.15 11.32
C ARG A 207 -4.88 -25.50 12.03
N GLU A 208 -3.92 -25.70 12.92
CA GLU A 208 -3.77 -26.95 13.65
C GLU A 208 -4.82 -27.11 14.77
N GLU A 209 -5.42 -25.99 15.23
CA GLU A 209 -6.48 -25.98 16.24
C GLU A 209 -7.90 -26.19 15.69
N ALA A 210 -8.07 -26.35 14.38
CA ALA A 210 -9.37 -26.62 13.73
C ALA A 210 -9.46 -28.03 13.07
N PRO A 211 -9.00 -29.14 13.69
CA PRO A 211 -9.34 -30.47 13.24
C PRO A 211 -10.55 -30.97 14.02
N GLY A 212 -11.73 -31.00 13.40
CA GLY A 212 -12.81 -31.80 13.93
C GLY A 212 -14.09 -31.09 14.30
N ARG A 213 -14.81 -30.59 13.31
CA ARG A 213 -16.28 -30.50 13.35
C ARG A 213 -16.85 -31.00 12.03
N VAL A 214 -16.71 -32.30 11.80
CA VAL A 214 -17.56 -33.05 10.90
C VAL A 214 -17.90 -34.36 11.64
N THR A 215 -18.96 -34.37 12.36
CA THR A 215 -19.81 -35.52 12.64
C THR A 215 -21.25 -35.06 12.53
#